data_775125cd87215b49c8211f7d40790d38
#
_entry.id   775125cd87215b49c8211f7d40790d38
#
_cell.length_a   1.000
_cell.length_b   1.000
_cell.length_c   1.000
_cell.angle_alpha   90.00
_cell.angle_beta   90.00
_cell.angle_gamma   90.00
#
_symmetry.space_group_name_H-M   'P 1'
#
loop_
_entity.id
_entity.type
_entity.pdbx_description
1 polymer ?
#
loop_
_entity_poly.entity_id
_entity_poly.type
_entity_poly.pdbx_seq_one_letter_code
_entity_poly.pdbx_strand_id
1 'polypeptide(L)'
;LAACLGENAYPLNAGAVLGICLDGSGFGSDGTLWGGEFLLGDYRMFNRVAQLKPFPLLGGTQAILQPWRLLYAQLRQSFTMSDRAWLFDLFPVLNAEHCAVFENMLLQGVNTPQTSSAGRLFDAVAAALGCHGQQISYEGQAAIELETLARAGNAEVVPYPFTVGNQVIDPAPMWRALINDLQQGVSSRADMALAFHKGLVQALTTMTQQLAGHHAFETIALTGGVMQNMLLLDALQTALSDKGFRVLTHRRLPANDAVSYTHLTLPTSDL
;
A
#
# COMPACT_ATOMS: atom_id res chain seq x y z
N LEU A 1 -7.55 -2.30 13.25
CA LEU A 1 -8.94 -1.81 13.28
C LEU A 1 -9.41 -1.55 14.71
N ALA A 2 -9.45 -2.56 15.61
CA ALA A 2 -9.98 -2.42 16.97
C ALA A 2 -9.30 -1.31 17.78
N ALA A 3 -7.99 -1.11 17.67
CA ALA A 3 -7.25 -0.03 18.34
C ALA A 3 -7.76 1.36 17.90
N CYS A 4 -7.97 1.56 16.60
CA CYS A 4 -8.52 2.80 16.07
C CYS A 4 -9.94 3.06 16.55
N LEU A 5 -10.78 2.04 16.61
CA LEU A 5 -12.14 2.13 17.17
C LEU A 5 -12.11 2.51 18.66
N GLY A 6 -11.26 1.85 19.45
CA GLY A 6 -11.12 2.10 20.89
C GLY A 6 -10.65 3.51 21.21
N GLU A 7 -9.64 4.00 20.49
CA GLU A 7 -9.12 5.35 20.64
C GLU A 7 -10.18 6.42 20.35
N ASN A 8 -11.03 6.18 19.36
CA ASN A 8 -12.13 7.08 19.00
C ASN A 8 -13.40 6.85 19.81
N ALA A 9 -13.35 6.03 20.86
CA ALA A 9 -14.49 5.68 21.71
C ALA A 9 -15.73 5.24 20.88
N TYR A 10 -15.47 4.47 19.80
CA TYR A 10 -16.55 3.97 18.96
C TYR A 10 -17.43 3.00 19.76
N PRO A 11 -18.76 3.18 19.79
CA PRO A 11 -19.60 2.36 20.65
C PRO A 11 -19.60 0.88 20.22
N LEU A 12 -19.58 -0.04 21.19
CA LEU A 12 -19.56 -1.49 20.94
C LEU A 12 -20.75 -2.00 20.11
N ASN A 13 -21.88 -1.29 20.14
CA ASN A 13 -23.11 -1.68 19.46
C ASN A 13 -23.46 -0.77 18.27
N ALA A 14 -22.54 0.05 17.79
CA ALA A 14 -22.80 1.01 16.72
C ALA A 14 -22.75 0.40 15.30
N GLY A 15 -22.58 -0.91 15.20
CA GLY A 15 -22.54 -1.61 13.89
C GLY A 15 -21.13 -1.80 13.33
N ALA A 16 -21.07 -2.36 12.13
CA ALA A 16 -19.83 -2.63 11.45
C ALA A 16 -19.16 -1.36 10.94
N VAL A 17 -17.82 -1.35 10.92
CA VAL A 17 -16.95 -0.31 10.39
C VAL A 17 -16.12 -0.90 9.26
N LEU A 18 -15.92 -0.16 8.19
CA LEU A 18 -14.96 -0.51 7.17
C LEU A 18 -13.57 -0.02 7.59
N GLY A 19 -12.65 -0.93 7.89
CA GLY A 19 -11.23 -0.61 8.07
C GLY A 19 -10.51 -0.56 6.73
N ILE A 20 -9.87 0.54 6.40
CA ILE A 20 -8.86 0.63 5.35
C ILE A 20 -7.52 0.48 6.05
N CYS A 21 -6.94 -0.73 5.99
CA CYS A 21 -5.75 -1.12 6.73
C CYS A 21 -4.55 -1.16 5.79
N LEU A 22 -3.75 -0.07 5.76
CA LEU A 22 -2.59 0.06 4.88
C LEU A 22 -1.30 -0.04 5.69
N ASP A 23 -0.54 -1.11 5.46
CA ASP A 23 0.65 -1.41 6.27
C ASP A 23 1.83 -1.92 5.44
N GLY A 24 2.99 -1.97 6.08
CA GLY A 24 4.23 -2.53 5.54
C GLY A 24 4.21 -4.05 5.48
N SER A 25 3.76 -4.71 6.55
CA SER A 25 3.59 -6.16 6.60
C SER A 25 2.72 -6.57 7.78
N GLY A 26 1.72 -7.40 7.52
CA GLY A 26 0.91 -8.07 8.53
C GLY A 26 0.77 -9.56 8.18
N PHE A 27 0.54 -10.42 9.15
CA PHE A 27 0.27 -11.83 8.90
C PHE A 27 -1.22 -12.05 8.72
N GLY A 28 -1.61 -12.50 7.53
CA GLY A 28 -3.01 -12.77 7.19
C GLY A 28 -3.50 -14.12 7.68
N SER A 29 -4.80 -14.24 7.94
CA SER A 29 -5.44 -15.50 8.32
C SER A 29 -5.40 -16.58 7.22
N ASP A 30 -5.10 -16.19 6.00
CA ASP A 30 -4.92 -17.07 4.83
C ASP A 30 -3.46 -17.50 4.59
N GLY A 31 -2.55 -17.14 5.50
CA GLY A 31 -1.13 -17.46 5.40
C GLY A 31 -0.35 -16.55 4.43
N THR A 32 -0.96 -15.51 3.88
CA THR A 32 -0.29 -14.49 3.07
C THR A 32 0.10 -13.27 3.92
N LEU A 33 0.96 -12.41 3.37
CA LEU A 33 1.35 -11.16 4.02
C LEU A 33 0.38 -10.05 3.60
N TRP A 34 -0.36 -9.53 4.59
CA TRP A 34 -1.32 -8.46 4.39
C TRP A 34 -0.69 -7.08 4.60
N GLY A 35 -1.40 -6.04 4.15
CA GLY A 35 -1.02 -4.64 4.33
C GLY A 35 -1.69 -3.72 3.32
N GLY A 36 -2.73 -4.18 2.64
CA GLY A 36 -3.54 -3.38 1.72
C GLY A 36 -5.00 -3.84 1.71
N GLU A 37 -5.58 -4.04 2.90
CA GLU A 37 -6.87 -4.69 3.10
C GLU A 37 -8.01 -3.73 3.41
N PHE A 38 -9.19 -4.12 2.96
CA PHE A 38 -10.46 -3.58 3.42
C PHE A 38 -11.11 -4.61 4.35
N LEU A 39 -11.20 -4.28 5.63
CA LEU A 39 -11.73 -5.14 6.67
C LEU A 39 -13.08 -4.63 7.16
N LEU A 40 -14.14 -5.35 6.89
CA LEU A 40 -15.46 -5.03 7.44
C LEU A 40 -15.65 -5.77 8.77
N GLY A 41 -15.87 -5.04 9.85
CA GLY A 41 -15.98 -5.67 11.16
C GLY A 41 -16.23 -4.71 12.31
N ASP A 42 -16.05 -5.22 13.52
CA ASP A 42 -16.19 -4.51 14.77
C ASP A 42 -15.03 -4.85 15.72
N TYR A 43 -15.23 -4.71 17.04
CA TYR A 43 -14.23 -5.09 18.05
C TYR A 43 -14.01 -6.60 18.20
N ARG A 44 -14.91 -7.45 17.69
CA ARG A 44 -14.96 -8.89 17.95
C ARG A 44 -14.53 -9.71 16.75
N MET A 45 -14.92 -9.26 15.56
CA MET A 45 -14.69 -9.99 14.33
C MET A 45 -14.51 -9.06 13.14
N PHE A 46 -13.83 -9.56 12.12
CA PHE A 46 -13.71 -8.88 10.85
C PHE A 46 -13.72 -9.90 9.70
N ASN A 47 -14.09 -9.41 8.52
CA ASN A 47 -13.96 -10.13 7.25
C ASN A 47 -13.19 -9.26 6.27
N ARG A 48 -12.24 -9.83 5.54
CA ARG A 48 -11.61 -9.14 4.43
C ARG A 48 -12.59 -9.09 3.26
N VAL A 49 -12.99 -7.88 2.85
CA VAL A 49 -13.98 -7.65 1.79
C VAL A 49 -13.34 -7.12 0.51
N ALA A 50 -12.13 -6.59 0.55
CA ALA A 50 -11.32 -6.23 -0.62
C ALA A 50 -9.84 -6.10 -0.22
N GLN A 51 -8.96 -6.02 -1.24
CA GLN A 51 -7.51 -5.90 -1.05
C GLN A 51 -6.82 -5.22 -2.24
N LEU A 52 -5.59 -4.78 -2.05
CA LEU A 52 -4.67 -4.55 -3.15
C LEU A 52 -4.31 -5.89 -3.81
N LYS A 53 -4.07 -5.87 -5.12
CA LYS A 53 -3.67 -7.07 -5.88
C LYS A 53 -2.39 -7.67 -5.30
N PRO A 54 -2.40 -8.94 -4.88
CA PRO A 54 -1.22 -9.59 -4.33
C PRO A 54 -0.09 -9.71 -5.34
N PHE A 55 1.14 -9.63 -4.84
CA PHE A 55 2.36 -9.81 -5.62
C PHE A 55 3.44 -10.49 -4.78
N PRO A 56 4.45 -11.14 -5.40
CA PRO A 56 5.46 -11.89 -4.67
C PRO A 56 6.52 -10.98 -4.04
N LEU A 57 6.91 -11.28 -2.80
CA LEU A 57 8.11 -10.73 -2.15
C LEU A 57 9.34 -11.56 -2.56
N LEU A 58 10.10 -11.08 -3.53
CA LEU A 58 11.26 -11.79 -4.09
C LEU A 58 12.44 -11.82 -3.11
N GLY A 59 12.55 -12.91 -2.34
CA GLY A 59 13.54 -13.08 -1.30
C GLY A 59 13.03 -12.74 0.11
N GLY A 60 11.70 -12.67 0.32
CA GLY A 60 11.11 -12.39 1.63
C GLY A 60 11.61 -11.08 2.22
N THR A 61 12.25 -11.12 3.40
CA THR A 61 12.81 -9.93 4.08
C THR A 61 13.80 -9.15 3.22
N GLN A 62 14.55 -9.81 2.30
CA GLN A 62 15.45 -9.10 1.39
C GLN A 62 14.71 -8.15 0.44
N ALA A 63 13.47 -8.46 0.06
CA ALA A 63 12.66 -7.57 -0.74
C ALA A 63 12.32 -6.26 0.01
N ILE A 64 12.17 -6.33 1.34
CA ILE A 64 11.94 -5.15 2.17
C ILE A 64 13.20 -4.27 2.22
N LEU A 65 14.36 -4.88 2.40
CA LEU A 65 15.64 -4.17 2.47
C LEU A 65 16.12 -3.62 1.11
N GLN A 66 15.67 -4.23 0.02
CA GLN A 66 16.08 -3.93 -1.35
C GLN A 66 14.86 -3.63 -2.23
N PRO A 67 14.29 -2.41 -2.20
CA PRO A 67 13.05 -2.04 -2.89
C PRO A 67 13.00 -2.34 -4.40
N TRP A 68 14.15 -2.40 -5.07
CA TRP A 68 14.22 -2.78 -6.49
C TRP A 68 13.69 -4.20 -6.77
N ARG A 69 13.68 -5.10 -5.78
CA ARG A 69 13.07 -6.44 -5.89
C ARG A 69 11.55 -6.35 -5.99
N LEU A 70 10.96 -5.40 -5.23
CA LEU A 70 9.53 -5.11 -5.26
C LEU A 70 9.15 -4.44 -6.59
N LEU A 71 9.99 -3.51 -7.07
CA LEU A 71 9.83 -2.90 -8.39
C LEU A 71 9.77 -3.97 -9.47
N TYR A 72 10.73 -4.91 -9.50
CA TYR A 72 10.70 -6.01 -10.46
C TYR A 72 9.41 -6.83 -10.38
N ALA A 73 8.97 -7.22 -9.18
CA ALA A 73 7.76 -8.00 -8.99
C ALA A 73 6.51 -7.29 -9.54
N GLN A 74 6.39 -5.98 -9.31
CA GLN A 74 5.29 -5.15 -9.82
C GLN A 74 5.33 -5.00 -11.35
N LEU A 75 6.50 -4.71 -11.91
CA LEU A 75 6.65 -4.55 -13.35
C LEU A 75 6.41 -5.88 -14.09
N ARG A 76 6.85 -7.00 -13.52
CA ARG A 76 6.58 -8.32 -14.06
C ARG A 76 5.09 -8.64 -14.18
N GLN A 77 4.27 -8.19 -13.22
CA GLN A 77 2.82 -8.37 -13.28
C GLN A 77 2.11 -7.39 -14.21
N SER A 78 2.74 -6.24 -14.49
CA SER A 78 2.11 -5.14 -15.22
C SER A 78 2.41 -5.14 -16.71
N PHE A 79 3.49 -5.85 -17.13
CA PHE A 79 3.98 -5.88 -18.51
C PHE A 79 4.20 -7.30 -19.01
N THR A 80 4.04 -7.50 -20.33
CA THR A 80 4.40 -8.76 -20.98
C THR A 80 5.93 -8.91 -21.11
N MET A 81 6.42 -10.11 -21.44
CA MET A 81 7.86 -10.34 -21.61
C MET A 81 8.47 -9.51 -22.73
N SER A 82 7.73 -9.33 -23.84
CA SER A 82 8.16 -8.49 -24.97
C SER A 82 8.32 -7.01 -24.62
N ASP A 83 7.56 -6.54 -23.62
CA ASP A 83 7.57 -5.14 -23.22
C ASP A 83 8.72 -4.80 -22.25
N ARG A 84 9.54 -5.78 -21.85
CA ARG A 84 10.56 -5.59 -20.79
C ARG A 84 11.96 -5.24 -21.30
N ALA A 85 12.20 -5.21 -22.61
CA ALA A 85 13.54 -4.94 -23.15
C ALA A 85 14.12 -3.60 -22.66
N TRP A 86 13.28 -2.57 -22.50
CA TRP A 86 13.63 -1.24 -22.04
C TRP A 86 13.88 -1.15 -20.51
N LEU A 87 13.51 -2.18 -19.71
CA LEU A 87 13.66 -2.16 -18.26
C LEU A 87 15.09 -1.98 -17.81
N PHE A 88 16.05 -2.58 -18.53
CA PHE A 88 17.47 -2.53 -18.19
C PHE A 88 18.06 -1.14 -18.41
N ASP A 89 17.54 -0.40 -19.39
CA ASP A 89 17.96 0.97 -19.69
C ASP A 89 17.45 1.94 -18.60
N LEU A 90 16.18 1.78 -18.18
CA LEU A 90 15.58 2.60 -17.12
C LEU A 90 16.09 2.23 -15.73
N PHE A 91 16.31 0.94 -15.50
CA PHE A 91 16.65 0.39 -14.19
C PHE A 91 17.85 -0.54 -14.29
N PRO A 92 19.09 -0.02 -14.34
CA PRO A 92 20.30 -0.84 -14.52
C PRO A 92 20.49 -1.92 -13.44
N VAL A 93 19.90 -1.73 -12.24
CA VAL A 93 19.88 -2.76 -11.19
C VAL A 93 19.10 -4.00 -11.60
N LEU A 94 18.13 -3.90 -12.51
CA LEU A 94 17.33 -5.01 -13.05
C LEU A 94 18.03 -5.64 -14.27
N ASN A 95 19.29 -6.04 -14.10
CA ASN A 95 20.05 -6.70 -15.17
C ASN A 95 19.55 -8.14 -15.45
N ALA A 96 20.06 -8.74 -16.54
CA ALA A 96 19.63 -10.06 -16.96
C ALA A 96 19.90 -11.16 -15.91
N GLU A 97 20.99 -11.06 -15.14
CA GLU A 97 21.35 -12.01 -14.10
C GLU A 97 20.35 -11.96 -12.94
N HIS A 98 20.06 -10.78 -12.41
CA HIS A 98 19.07 -10.60 -11.36
C HIS A 98 17.67 -11.08 -11.79
N CYS A 99 17.26 -10.75 -13.02
CA CYS A 99 15.98 -11.19 -13.56
C CYS A 99 15.90 -12.71 -13.67
N ALA A 100 16.97 -13.39 -14.14
CA ALA A 100 17.01 -14.84 -14.23
C ALA A 100 16.89 -15.51 -12.86
N VAL A 101 17.55 -14.97 -11.83
CA VAL A 101 17.41 -15.44 -10.44
C VAL A 101 15.97 -15.31 -9.98
N PHE A 102 15.31 -14.16 -10.19
CA PHE A 102 13.92 -13.95 -9.77
C PHE A 102 12.93 -14.86 -10.49
N GLU A 103 13.10 -15.06 -11.81
CA GLU A 103 12.25 -16.00 -12.55
C GLU A 103 12.40 -17.43 -12.01
N ASN A 104 13.62 -17.87 -11.70
CA ASN A 104 13.84 -19.18 -11.08
C ASN A 104 13.19 -19.29 -9.70
N MET A 105 13.30 -18.25 -8.85
CA MET A 105 12.66 -18.22 -7.55
C MET A 105 11.13 -18.37 -7.66
N LEU A 106 10.53 -17.65 -8.62
CA LEU A 106 9.09 -17.68 -8.89
C LEU A 106 8.64 -19.03 -9.43
N LEU A 107 9.39 -19.62 -10.37
CA LEU A 107 9.09 -20.93 -10.94
C LEU A 107 9.14 -22.05 -9.90
N GLN A 108 10.08 -21.97 -8.96
CA GLN A 108 10.25 -22.98 -7.91
C GLN A 108 9.45 -22.67 -6.64
N GLY A 109 8.82 -21.51 -6.53
CA GLY A 109 8.12 -21.06 -5.33
C GLY A 109 9.04 -20.87 -4.11
N VAL A 110 10.33 -20.62 -4.34
CA VAL A 110 11.32 -20.49 -3.27
C VAL A 110 11.42 -19.07 -2.77
N ASN A 111 11.11 -18.87 -1.48
CA ASN A 111 11.22 -17.57 -0.78
C ASN A 111 10.52 -16.41 -1.51
N THR A 112 9.29 -16.67 -1.99
CA THR A 112 8.45 -15.71 -2.71
C THR A 112 7.05 -15.64 -2.11
N PRO A 113 6.91 -15.36 -0.78
CA PRO A 113 5.58 -15.25 -0.18
C PRO A 113 4.78 -14.15 -0.87
N GLN A 114 3.45 -14.35 -0.96
CA GLN A 114 2.55 -13.36 -1.55
C GLN A 114 2.22 -12.27 -0.54
N THR A 115 2.13 -11.03 -1.02
CA THR A 115 1.74 -9.88 -0.21
C THR A 115 0.80 -8.95 -0.95
N SER A 116 -0.17 -8.39 -0.23
CA SER A 116 -1.04 -7.29 -0.67
C SER A 116 -0.60 -5.93 -0.09
N SER A 117 0.59 -5.84 0.48
CA SER A 117 1.07 -4.68 1.24
C SER A 117 1.12 -3.38 0.42
N ALA A 118 0.44 -2.36 0.92
CA ALA A 118 0.54 -1.00 0.42
C ALA A 118 1.95 -0.42 0.65
N GLY A 119 2.56 -0.66 1.81
CA GLY A 119 3.92 -0.20 2.10
C GLY A 119 4.93 -0.74 1.08
N ARG A 120 4.79 -2.00 0.68
CA ARG A 120 5.65 -2.59 -0.36
C ARG A 120 5.38 -2.01 -1.75
N LEU A 121 4.14 -1.59 -2.04
CA LEU A 121 3.84 -0.84 -3.27
C LEU A 121 4.51 0.55 -3.25
N PHE A 122 4.47 1.26 -2.12
CA PHE A 122 5.19 2.53 -1.95
C PHE A 122 6.69 2.37 -2.16
N ASP A 123 7.30 1.34 -1.59
CA ASP A 123 8.74 1.06 -1.76
C ASP A 123 9.10 0.77 -3.23
N ALA A 124 8.24 0.04 -3.95
CA ALA A 124 8.44 -0.23 -5.37
C ALA A 124 8.38 1.06 -6.22
N VAL A 125 7.42 1.95 -5.94
CA VAL A 125 7.30 3.25 -6.63
C VAL A 125 8.48 4.16 -6.27
N ALA A 126 8.90 4.18 -5.01
CA ALA A 126 10.09 4.91 -4.56
C ALA A 126 11.35 4.44 -5.31
N ALA A 127 11.53 3.13 -5.46
CA ALA A 127 12.64 2.57 -6.24
C ALA A 127 12.59 3.00 -7.70
N ALA A 128 11.41 3.00 -8.33
CA ALA A 128 11.24 3.46 -9.72
C ALA A 128 11.60 4.94 -9.90
N LEU A 129 11.32 5.77 -8.89
CA LEU A 129 11.59 7.21 -8.91
C LEU A 129 12.98 7.58 -8.34
N GLY A 130 13.79 6.58 -7.97
CA GLY A 130 15.16 6.78 -7.50
C GLY A 130 15.28 7.20 -6.04
N CYS A 131 14.25 6.98 -5.22
CA CYS A 131 14.28 7.15 -3.78
C CYS A 131 14.80 5.86 -3.14
N HIS A 132 16.02 5.83 -2.63
CA HIS A 132 16.66 4.68 -1.94
C HIS A 132 16.33 3.30 -2.53
N GLY A 133 16.36 3.19 -3.87
CA GLY A 133 15.94 1.97 -4.57
C GLY A 133 16.85 0.76 -4.35
N GLN A 134 18.13 0.95 -3.98
CA GLN A 134 19.08 -0.16 -3.87
C GLN A 134 19.03 -0.83 -2.51
N GLN A 135 19.13 -0.08 -1.43
CA GLN A 135 19.07 -0.63 -0.06
C GLN A 135 18.62 0.46 0.90
N ILE A 136 17.64 0.12 1.75
CA ILE A 136 17.17 0.98 2.83
C ILE A 136 17.93 0.68 4.14
N SER A 137 18.06 1.70 5.00
CA SER A 137 18.73 1.60 6.30
C SER A 137 17.74 1.35 7.44
N TYR A 138 16.48 1.73 7.25
CA TYR A 138 15.39 1.52 8.22
C TYR A 138 14.06 1.35 7.50
N GLU A 139 13.11 0.71 8.16
CA GLU A 139 11.79 0.45 7.60
C GLU A 139 11.03 1.74 7.28
N GLY A 140 10.40 1.78 6.10
CA GLY A 140 9.63 2.95 5.63
C GLY A 140 10.46 4.08 5.02
N GLN A 141 11.80 4.00 5.03
CA GLN A 141 12.66 5.05 4.48
C GLN A 141 12.27 5.44 3.04
N ALA A 142 12.13 4.48 2.16
CA ALA A 142 11.80 4.72 0.76
C ALA A 142 10.42 5.42 0.62
N ALA A 143 9.43 4.99 1.41
CA ALA A 143 8.10 5.59 1.42
C ALA A 143 8.10 7.03 1.95
N ILE A 144 8.90 7.34 2.98
CA ILE A 144 9.04 8.69 3.53
C ILE A 144 9.68 9.65 2.50
N GLU A 145 10.70 9.17 1.79
CA GLU A 145 11.34 9.97 0.74
C GLU A 145 10.40 10.19 -0.45
N LEU A 146 9.60 9.17 -0.80
CA LEU A 146 8.58 9.29 -1.84
C LEU A 146 7.51 10.33 -1.46
N GLU A 147 7.06 10.36 -0.20
CA GLU A 147 6.15 11.40 0.29
C GLU A 147 6.78 12.78 0.19
N THR A 148 8.04 12.92 0.62
CA THR A 148 8.77 14.19 0.53
C THR A 148 8.89 14.66 -0.91
N LEU A 149 9.19 13.75 -1.83
CA LEU A 149 9.25 14.05 -3.26
C LEU A 149 7.89 14.49 -3.80
N ALA A 150 6.81 13.80 -3.44
CA ALA A 150 5.46 14.10 -3.88
C ALA A 150 4.96 15.48 -3.44
N ARG A 151 5.40 15.96 -2.26
CA ARG A 151 5.05 17.29 -1.74
C ARG A 151 5.59 18.45 -2.60
N ALA A 152 6.61 18.19 -3.42
CA ALA A 152 7.17 19.18 -4.37
C ALA A 152 6.49 19.13 -5.75
N GLY A 153 5.54 18.21 -5.96
CA GLY A 153 4.82 18.06 -7.22
C GLY A 153 3.78 19.15 -7.47
N ASN A 154 3.43 19.34 -8.72
CA ASN A 154 2.40 20.29 -9.13
C ASN A 154 0.99 19.77 -8.73
N ALA A 155 0.23 20.61 -8.03
CA ALA A 155 -1.11 20.25 -7.58
C ALA A 155 -2.08 19.87 -8.72
N GLU A 156 -1.83 20.31 -9.95
CA GLU A 156 -2.67 20.05 -11.13
C GLU A 156 -2.33 18.73 -11.85
N VAL A 157 -1.37 17.91 -11.34
CA VAL A 157 -1.06 16.63 -11.99
C VAL A 157 -2.27 15.71 -12.03
N VAL A 158 -2.40 15.01 -13.15
CA VAL A 158 -3.44 14.01 -13.34
C VAL A 158 -3.10 12.75 -12.53
N PRO A 159 -4.04 12.24 -11.74
CA PRO A 159 -3.84 11.00 -10.97
C PRO A 159 -3.53 9.82 -11.89
N TYR A 160 -2.58 8.97 -11.49
CA TYR A 160 -2.36 7.72 -12.21
C TYR A 160 -3.54 6.76 -12.04
N PRO A 161 -3.95 6.05 -13.11
CA PRO A 161 -5.11 5.16 -13.08
C PRO A 161 -4.80 3.86 -12.35
N PHE A 162 -5.81 3.33 -11.64
CA PHE A 162 -5.85 1.98 -11.09
C PHE A 162 -7.09 1.26 -11.62
N THR A 163 -7.04 -0.06 -11.79
CA THR A 163 -8.26 -0.83 -12.01
C THR A 163 -8.87 -1.22 -10.67
N VAL A 164 -10.14 -0.88 -10.48
CA VAL A 164 -10.89 -1.20 -9.25
C VAL A 164 -12.09 -2.06 -9.60
N GLY A 165 -12.10 -3.30 -9.12
CA GLY A 165 -13.21 -4.24 -9.37
C GLY A 165 -12.95 -5.62 -8.79
N ASN A 166 -13.99 -6.44 -8.68
CA ASN A 166 -13.91 -7.78 -8.11
C ASN A 166 -13.21 -7.83 -6.73
N GLN A 167 -13.43 -6.82 -5.90
CA GLN A 167 -12.81 -6.69 -4.57
C GLN A 167 -11.27 -6.58 -4.60
N VAL A 168 -10.70 -6.19 -5.74
CA VAL A 168 -9.26 -6.01 -5.92
C VAL A 168 -8.97 -4.65 -6.55
N ILE A 169 -7.94 -3.97 -6.03
CA ILE A 169 -7.32 -2.79 -6.64
C ILE A 169 -6.05 -3.23 -7.35
N ASP A 170 -6.03 -3.15 -8.69
CA ASP A 170 -4.88 -3.55 -9.51
C ASP A 170 -4.06 -2.31 -9.92
N PRO A 171 -2.78 -2.19 -9.53
CA PRO A 171 -1.91 -1.07 -9.89
C PRO A 171 -1.32 -1.16 -11.32
N ALA A 172 -1.62 -2.18 -12.12
CA ALA A 172 -1.00 -2.34 -13.44
C ALA A 172 -1.19 -1.13 -14.38
N PRO A 173 -2.36 -0.47 -14.46
CA PRO A 173 -2.49 0.75 -15.27
C PRO A 173 -1.62 1.90 -14.75
N MET A 174 -1.49 2.06 -13.42
CA MET A 174 -0.59 3.04 -12.80
C MET A 174 0.86 2.81 -13.23
N TRP A 175 1.32 1.56 -13.19
CA TRP A 175 2.67 1.21 -13.61
C TRP A 175 2.92 1.54 -15.08
N ARG A 176 1.94 1.29 -15.95
CA ARG A 176 2.07 1.64 -17.39
C ARG A 176 2.19 3.14 -17.59
N ALA A 177 1.39 3.94 -16.87
CA ALA A 177 1.45 5.40 -16.94
C ALA A 177 2.79 5.95 -16.40
N LEU A 178 3.22 5.49 -15.23
CA LEU A 178 4.48 5.92 -14.60
C LEU A 178 5.69 5.58 -15.49
N ILE A 179 5.74 4.38 -16.05
CA ILE A 179 6.84 3.97 -16.93
C ILE A 179 6.83 4.78 -18.23
N ASN A 180 5.66 5.04 -18.81
CA ASN A 180 5.54 5.92 -19.97
C ASN A 180 6.11 7.32 -19.69
N ASP A 181 5.77 7.91 -18.55
CA ASP A 181 6.28 9.23 -18.16
C ASP A 181 7.80 9.23 -17.94
N LEU A 182 8.35 8.16 -17.34
CA LEU A 182 9.80 7.98 -17.20
C LEU A 182 10.51 7.87 -18.55
N GLN A 183 9.92 7.14 -19.51
CA GLN A 183 10.48 6.98 -20.85
C GLN A 183 10.45 8.28 -21.65
N GLN A 184 9.40 9.04 -21.55
CA GLN A 184 9.24 10.31 -22.25
C GLN A 184 10.03 11.46 -21.62
N GLY A 185 10.31 11.39 -20.31
CA GLY A 185 11.07 12.42 -19.59
C GLY A 185 10.40 13.79 -19.53
N VAL A 186 9.08 13.86 -19.71
CA VAL A 186 8.31 15.12 -19.73
C VAL A 186 7.77 15.54 -18.36
N SER A 187 7.52 14.57 -17.48
CA SER A 187 7.05 14.81 -16.12
C SER A 187 8.20 14.80 -15.13
N SER A 188 8.17 15.67 -14.14
CA SER A 188 9.13 15.63 -13.04
C SER A 188 8.87 14.40 -12.15
N ARG A 189 9.91 13.90 -11.49
CA ARG A 189 9.74 12.78 -10.52
C ARG A 189 8.81 13.17 -9.38
N ALA A 190 8.77 14.44 -9.00
CA ALA A 190 7.85 14.97 -8.00
C ALA A 190 6.39 14.87 -8.46
N ASP A 191 6.13 15.23 -9.72
CA ASP A 191 4.79 15.11 -10.30
C ASP A 191 4.35 13.64 -10.40
N MET A 192 5.24 12.74 -10.84
CA MET A 192 4.95 11.31 -10.87
C MET A 192 4.64 10.74 -9.48
N ALA A 193 5.41 11.14 -8.46
CA ALA A 193 5.17 10.74 -7.08
C ALA A 193 3.81 11.25 -6.57
N LEU A 194 3.44 12.48 -6.87
CA LEU A 194 2.14 13.04 -6.50
C LEU A 194 1.00 12.39 -7.29
N ALA A 195 1.18 12.13 -8.59
CA ALA A 195 0.20 11.43 -9.42
C ALA A 195 -0.11 10.01 -8.88
N PHE A 196 0.91 9.30 -8.37
CA PHE A 196 0.73 8.03 -7.68
C PHE A 196 -0.11 8.16 -6.41
N HIS A 197 0.20 9.11 -5.51
CA HIS A 197 -0.57 9.34 -4.29
C HIS A 197 -2.04 9.66 -4.60
N LYS A 198 -2.28 10.59 -5.53
CA LYS A 198 -3.64 10.94 -5.95
C LYS A 198 -4.39 9.76 -6.56
N GLY A 199 -3.72 8.96 -7.39
CA GLY A 199 -4.31 7.77 -8.02
C GLY A 199 -4.72 6.72 -6.98
N LEU A 200 -3.86 6.48 -5.98
CA LEU A 200 -4.16 5.56 -4.89
C LEU A 200 -5.37 6.06 -4.05
N VAL A 201 -5.43 7.35 -3.72
CA VAL A 201 -6.60 7.95 -3.03
C VAL A 201 -7.88 7.70 -3.81
N GLN A 202 -7.87 7.95 -5.12
CA GLN A 202 -9.04 7.70 -5.98
C GLN A 202 -9.43 6.22 -6.00
N ALA A 203 -8.46 5.31 -6.10
CA ALA A 203 -8.71 3.88 -6.11
C ALA A 203 -9.33 3.38 -4.79
N LEU A 204 -8.76 3.81 -3.64
CA LEU A 204 -9.27 3.48 -2.32
C LEU A 204 -10.69 4.02 -2.10
N THR A 205 -10.95 5.27 -2.51
CA THR A 205 -12.28 5.89 -2.44
C THR A 205 -13.29 5.16 -3.32
N THR A 206 -12.91 4.80 -4.55
CA THR A 206 -13.76 4.07 -5.49
C THR A 206 -14.11 2.68 -4.94
N MET A 207 -13.14 1.93 -4.41
CA MET A 207 -13.39 0.64 -3.79
C MET A 207 -14.35 0.77 -2.59
N THR A 208 -14.15 1.78 -1.75
CA THR A 208 -15.03 2.06 -0.62
C THR A 208 -16.48 2.29 -1.05
N GLN A 209 -16.70 3.08 -2.11
CA GLN A 209 -18.04 3.31 -2.66
C GLN A 209 -18.67 2.03 -3.23
N GLN A 210 -17.89 1.18 -3.92
CA GLN A 210 -18.37 -0.12 -4.40
C GLN A 210 -18.79 -1.03 -3.23
N LEU A 211 -17.97 -1.08 -2.17
CA LEU A 211 -18.28 -1.87 -0.98
C LEU A 211 -19.51 -1.35 -0.24
N ALA A 212 -19.72 -0.03 -0.17
CA ALA A 212 -20.92 0.55 0.42
C ALA A 212 -22.22 0.21 -0.34
N GLY A 213 -22.11 -0.12 -1.63
CA GLY A 213 -23.24 -0.63 -2.42
C GLY A 213 -23.64 -2.06 -2.06
N HIS A 214 -22.78 -2.82 -1.38
CA HIS A 214 -22.99 -4.23 -1.05
C HIS A 214 -23.02 -4.51 0.45
N HIS A 215 -22.51 -3.61 1.28
CA HIS A 215 -22.38 -3.76 2.72
C HIS A 215 -22.90 -2.53 3.44
N ALA A 216 -23.57 -2.74 4.58
CA ALA A 216 -24.08 -1.65 5.42
C ALA A 216 -22.97 -1.16 6.38
N PHE A 217 -22.40 0.01 6.11
CA PHE A 217 -21.52 0.75 7.01
C PHE A 217 -21.56 2.25 6.65
N GLU A 218 -21.38 3.11 7.65
CA GLU A 218 -21.31 4.56 7.48
C GLU A 218 -19.98 5.12 8.00
N THR A 219 -19.26 4.30 8.76
CA THR A 219 -18.00 4.68 9.42
C THR A 219 -16.84 3.93 8.78
N ILE A 220 -15.76 4.66 8.52
CA ILE A 220 -14.51 4.14 7.98
C ILE A 220 -13.41 4.40 9.01
N ALA A 221 -12.56 3.41 9.27
CA ALA A 221 -11.37 3.56 10.10
C ALA A 221 -10.12 3.45 9.23
N LEU A 222 -9.26 4.47 9.25
CA LEU A 222 -7.97 4.50 8.56
C LEU A 222 -6.88 4.07 9.55
N THR A 223 -6.16 2.98 9.25
CA THR A 223 -5.16 2.39 10.15
C THR A 223 -4.04 1.70 9.38
N GLY A 224 -2.95 1.36 10.06
CA GLY A 224 -1.73 0.78 9.51
C GLY A 224 -0.62 1.80 9.28
N GLY A 225 0.63 1.32 9.25
CA GLY A 225 1.82 2.19 9.22
C GLY A 225 1.89 3.14 8.03
N VAL A 226 1.28 2.80 6.89
CA VAL A 226 1.22 3.67 5.70
C VAL A 226 0.38 4.94 5.96
N MET A 227 -0.52 4.92 6.95
CA MET A 227 -1.28 6.12 7.35
C MET A 227 -0.43 7.17 8.09
N GLN A 228 0.86 6.92 8.33
CA GLN A 228 1.82 7.95 8.75
C GLN A 228 2.21 8.89 7.59
N ASN A 229 1.96 8.49 6.34
CA ASN A 229 2.06 9.37 5.18
C ASN A 229 0.90 10.39 5.22
N MET A 230 1.21 11.60 5.67
CA MET A 230 0.20 12.65 5.88
C MET A 230 -0.41 13.15 4.56
N LEU A 231 0.35 13.12 3.46
CA LEU A 231 -0.18 13.48 2.14
C LEU A 231 -1.29 12.52 1.71
N LEU A 232 -1.10 11.22 1.96
CA LEU A 232 -2.10 10.20 1.69
C LEU A 232 -3.28 10.30 2.65
N LEU A 233 -3.00 10.41 3.97
CA LEU A 233 -4.03 10.40 5.01
C LEU A 233 -4.99 11.57 4.86
N ASP A 234 -4.48 12.79 4.72
CA ASP A 234 -5.30 14.00 4.61
C ASP A 234 -6.16 13.98 3.34
N ALA A 235 -5.57 13.59 2.21
CA ALA A 235 -6.31 13.47 0.95
C ALA A 235 -7.39 12.40 1.00
N LEU A 236 -7.09 11.23 1.58
CA LEU A 236 -8.05 10.12 1.70
C LEU A 236 -9.18 10.46 2.68
N GLN A 237 -8.85 11.06 3.84
CA GLN A 237 -9.85 11.52 4.81
C GLN A 237 -10.81 12.53 4.17
N THR A 238 -10.29 13.50 3.44
CA THR A 238 -11.11 14.49 2.73
C THR A 238 -12.00 13.82 1.70
N ALA A 239 -11.42 13.00 0.81
CA ALA A 239 -12.17 12.34 -0.27
C ALA A 239 -13.31 11.42 0.26
N LEU A 240 -13.09 10.72 1.36
CA LEU A 240 -14.11 9.87 1.98
C LEU A 240 -15.18 10.69 2.72
N SER A 241 -14.79 11.77 3.39
CA SER A 241 -15.73 12.68 4.06
C SER A 241 -16.64 13.38 3.06
N ASP A 242 -16.11 13.80 1.90
CA ASP A 242 -16.89 14.41 0.81
C ASP A 242 -17.92 13.41 0.21
N LYS A 243 -17.70 12.10 0.38
CA LYS A 243 -18.67 11.05 0.01
C LYS A 243 -19.69 10.76 1.11
N GLY A 244 -19.64 11.48 2.22
CA GLY A 244 -20.61 11.37 3.33
C GLY A 244 -20.23 10.33 4.37
N PHE A 245 -19.06 9.71 4.31
CA PHE A 245 -18.61 8.76 5.32
C PHE A 245 -18.07 9.46 6.57
N ARG A 246 -18.34 8.87 7.74
CA ARG A 246 -17.66 9.24 8.98
C ARG A 246 -16.29 8.59 9.00
N VAL A 247 -15.20 9.37 9.03
CA VAL A 247 -13.83 8.85 9.01
C VAL A 247 -13.20 8.94 10.41
N LEU A 248 -12.67 7.81 10.87
CA LEU A 248 -11.90 7.67 12.10
C LEU A 248 -10.42 7.48 11.76
N THR A 249 -9.56 8.21 12.46
CA THR A 249 -8.10 8.13 12.33
C THR A 249 -7.46 7.99 13.71
N HIS A 250 -6.23 7.53 13.75
CA HIS A 250 -5.44 7.56 14.98
C HIS A 250 -5.08 9.01 15.36
N ARG A 251 -5.18 9.35 16.65
CA ARG A 251 -4.90 10.70 17.17
C ARG A 251 -3.87 10.70 18.29
N ARG A 252 -3.82 9.65 19.10
CA ARG A 252 -2.99 9.51 20.29
C ARG A 252 -2.00 8.36 20.15
N LEU A 253 -2.43 7.29 19.51
CA LEU A 253 -1.63 6.12 19.22
C LEU A 253 -1.08 6.26 17.79
N PRO A 254 0.20 5.91 17.53
CA PRO A 254 0.69 5.80 16.16
C PRO A 254 -0.14 4.74 15.40
N ALA A 255 -0.32 4.97 14.11
CA ALA A 255 -1.11 4.08 13.26
C ALA A 255 -0.44 2.71 13.03
N ASN A 256 0.86 2.57 13.36
CA ASN A 256 1.62 1.32 13.20
C ASN A 256 1.55 0.44 14.46
N ASP A 257 1.89 -0.84 14.29
CA ASP A 257 1.82 -1.86 15.34
C ASP A 257 2.86 -1.68 16.47
N ALA A 258 3.91 -0.89 16.27
CA ALA A 258 5.04 -0.78 17.20
C ALA A 258 4.65 -0.29 18.62
N VAL A 259 3.49 0.34 18.78
CA VAL A 259 3.01 0.86 20.06
C VAL A 259 1.86 0.04 20.63
N SER A 260 1.12 -0.71 19.83
CA SER A 260 0.00 -1.54 20.29
C SER A 260 0.45 -2.61 21.28
N TYR A 261 1.61 -3.20 21.09
CA TYR A 261 2.16 -4.21 21.99
C TYR A 261 2.62 -3.65 23.35
N THR A 262 3.09 -2.41 23.40
CA THR A 262 3.57 -1.79 24.65
C THR A 262 2.45 -1.26 25.52
N HIS A 263 1.29 -0.97 24.97
CA HIS A 263 0.16 -0.41 25.71
C HIS A 263 -0.98 -1.40 25.98
N LEU A 264 -1.00 -2.56 25.30
CA LEU A 264 -1.99 -3.63 25.52
C LEU A 264 -1.46 -4.81 26.35
N THR A 265 -0.24 -4.78 26.84
CA THR A 265 0.15 -5.69 27.92
C THR A 265 -0.64 -5.31 29.17
N LEU A 266 -1.73 -6.03 29.38
CA LEU A 266 -2.42 -6.02 30.67
C LEU A 266 -1.38 -6.30 31.76
N PRO A 267 -1.37 -5.53 32.86
CA PRO A 267 -0.53 -5.87 33.99
C PRO A 267 -0.94 -7.28 34.43
N THR A 268 -0.05 -8.24 34.26
CA THR A 268 -0.12 -9.52 34.93
C THR A 268 0.23 -9.27 36.39
N SER A 269 -0.68 -8.66 37.13
CA SER A 269 -0.67 -8.67 38.58
C SER A 269 -1.75 -9.63 39.00
N ASP A 270 -1.30 -10.63 39.72
CA ASP A 270 -2.02 -11.51 40.59
C ASP A 270 -2.74 -12.73 39.96
N LEU A 271 -1.92 -13.78 39.79
CA LEU A 271 -2.30 -15.12 40.19
C LEU A 271 -1.36 -15.62 41.28
#